data_400951863cb2ea2a4b80fe6fb6512b5f
#
_entry.id   400951863cb2ea2a4b80fe6fb6512b5f
#
_cell.length_a   1.000
_cell.length_b   1.000
_cell.length_c   1.000
_cell.angle_alpha   90.00
_cell.angle_beta   90.00
_cell.angle_gamma   90.00
#
_symmetry.space_group_name_H-M   'P 1'
#
loop_
_entity.id
_entity.type
_entity.pdbx_description
1 polymer ?
#
loop_
_entity_poly.entity_id
_entity_poly.type
_entity_poly.pdbx_seq_one_letter_code
_entity_poly.pdbx_strand_id
1 'polypeptide(L)'
;ADSQHYGVDFATASGTPVRAADDGVALAAGWHYGYGNYLLLYHGKTGDGASVVTLYTHFRAPSPLAVGMTVKAGDEVGLAGTTGVSTGPHLHFELWRNGEETDPMEALAS
;
A
#
# COMPACT_ATOMS: atom_id res chain seq x y z
N ALA A 1 -12.39 -4.44 -17.08
CA ALA A 1 -11.38 -4.79 -16.10
C ALA A 1 -11.63 -6.16 -15.54
N ASP A 2 -10.61 -6.75 -15.09
CA ASP A 2 -10.68 -8.02 -14.43
C ASP A 2 -11.45 -7.88 -13.12
N SER A 3 -12.50 -8.66 -12.93
CA SER A 3 -13.26 -8.66 -11.69
C SER A 3 -12.42 -9.10 -10.49
N GLN A 4 -11.24 -9.67 -10.74
CA GLN A 4 -10.30 -10.08 -9.70
C GLN A 4 -9.40 -8.95 -9.22
N HIS A 5 -9.44 -7.81 -9.88
CA HIS A 5 -8.57 -6.68 -9.56
C HIS A 5 -9.28 -5.74 -8.58
N TYR A 6 -8.88 -5.82 -7.32
CA TYR A 6 -9.54 -5.07 -6.24
C TYR A 6 -8.75 -3.87 -5.75
N GLY A 7 -7.60 -3.57 -6.37
CA GLY A 7 -6.83 -2.40 -5.99
C GLY A 7 -7.59 -1.09 -6.27
N VAL A 8 -7.31 -0.08 -5.48
CA VAL A 8 -7.93 1.24 -5.62
C VAL A 8 -6.86 2.24 -6.02
N ASP A 9 -7.14 3.02 -7.08
CA ASP A 9 -6.27 4.09 -7.53
C ASP A 9 -6.76 5.43 -7.00
N PHE A 10 -5.89 6.13 -6.28
CA PHE A 10 -6.19 7.46 -5.77
C PHE A 10 -5.42 8.48 -6.60
N ALA A 11 -6.13 9.33 -7.36
CA ALA A 11 -5.51 10.42 -8.09
C ALA A 11 -4.84 11.35 -7.08
N THR A 12 -3.52 11.54 -7.22
CA THR A 12 -2.72 12.21 -6.20
C THR A 12 -1.56 12.93 -6.87
N ALA A 13 -1.33 14.19 -6.53
CA ALA A 13 -0.22 14.93 -7.08
C ALA A 13 1.11 14.31 -6.61
N SER A 14 2.11 14.31 -7.50
CA SER A 14 3.45 13.83 -7.17
C SER A 14 4.00 14.62 -5.99
N GLY A 15 4.59 13.92 -5.03
CA GLY A 15 5.13 14.52 -3.81
C GLY A 15 4.14 14.58 -2.65
N THR A 16 2.89 14.21 -2.86
CA THR A 16 1.91 14.15 -1.77
C THR A 16 2.29 13.03 -0.80
N PRO A 17 2.31 13.30 0.51
CA PRO A 17 2.60 12.26 1.48
C PRO A 17 1.56 11.13 1.44
N VAL A 18 2.05 9.89 1.44
CA VAL A 18 1.23 8.69 1.57
C VAL A 18 1.35 8.22 3.00
N ARG A 19 0.22 7.89 3.62
CA ARG A 19 0.16 7.56 5.05
C ARG A 19 -0.25 6.12 5.26
N ALA A 20 0.27 5.51 6.33
CA ALA A 20 -0.08 4.15 6.69
C ALA A 20 -1.57 4.05 7.00
N ALA A 21 -2.20 3.02 6.46
CA ALA A 21 -3.63 2.78 6.66
C ALA A 21 -3.95 2.40 8.11
N ASP A 22 -3.00 1.77 8.81
CA ASP A 22 -3.15 1.32 10.18
C ASP A 22 -1.78 1.06 10.77
N ASP A 23 -1.73 0.80 12.07
CA ASP A 23 -0.50 0.37 12.74
C ASP A 23 0.03 -0.89 12.07
N GLY A 24 1.34 -1.00 11.96
CA GLY A 24 1.92 -2.17 11.34
C GLY A 24 3.43 -2.19 11.35
N VAL A 25 3.97 -3.12 10.59
CA VAL A 25 5.41 -3.27 10.45
C VAL A 25 5.74 -3.41 8.96
N ALA A 26 6.85 -2.79 8.53
CA ALA A 26 7.29 -2.89 7.13
C ALA A 26 7.72 -4.32 6.83
N LEU A 27 7.01 -4.97 5.92
CA LEU A 27 7.25 -6.35 5.54
C LEU A 27 8.22 -6.42 4.36
N ALA A 28 8.08 -5.51 3.41
CA ALA A 28 8.94 -5.40 2.24
C ALA A 28 8.89 -3.99 1.70
N ALA A 29 10.00 -3.54 1.12
CA ALA A 29 10.07 -2.26 0.43
C ALA A 29 11.13 -2.39 -0.66
N GLY A 30 10.88 -1.82 -1.83
CA GLY A 30 11.84 -1.93 -2.92
C GLY A 30 11.29 -1.41 -4.23
N TRP A 31 11.78 -2.02 -5.31
CA TRP A 31 11.43 -1.67 -6.67
C TRP A 31 10.82 -2.88 -7.39
N HIS A 32 9.73 -2.65 -8.09
CA HIS A 32 9.11 -3.65 -8.95
C HIS A 32 8.79 -2.95 -10.29
N TYR A 33 9.02 -3.64 -11.40
CA TYR A 33 8.86 -2.99 -12.71
C TYR A 33 7.44 -2.44 -12.94
N GLY A 34 6.42 -3.10 -12.38
CA GLY A 34 5.03 -2.65 -12.51
C GLY A 34 4.63 -1.65 -11.44
N TYR A 35 4.98 -1.93 -10.18
CA TYR A 35 4.59 -1.09 -9.05
C TYR A 35 5.51 0.11 -8.82
N GLY A 36 6.70 0.12 -9.44
CA GLY A 36 7.71 1.13 -9.14
C GLY A 36 8.25 0.98 -7.72
N ASN A 37 8.51 2.09 -7.07
CA ASN A 37 8.88 2.06 -5.65
C ASN A 37 7.65 1.69 -4.83
N TYR A 38 7.75 0.63 -4.03
CA TYR A 38 6.60 0.10 -3.30
C TYR A 38 6.93 -0.21 -1.85
N LEU A 39 5.89 -0.38 -1.05
CA LEU A 39 5.96 -0.76 0.36
C LEU A 39 4.83 -1.72 0.68
N LEU A 40 5.16 -2.79 1.40
CA LEU A 40 4.17 -3.69 2.01
C LEU A 40 4.21 -3.51 3.52
N LEU A 41 3.04 -3.30 4.12
CA LEU A 41 2.89 -3.25 5.58
C LEU A 41 2.08 -4.45 6.06
N TYR A 42 2.56 -5.10 7.13
CA TYR A 42 1.83 -6.15 7.81
C TYR A 42 1.15 -5.54 9.05
N HIS A 43 -0.16 -5.73 9.16
CA HIS A 43 -0.96 -5.10 10.21
C HIS A 43 -1.36 -6.08 11.31
N GLY A 44 -0.84 -7.30 11.28
CA GLY A 44 -1.21 -8.31 12.24
C GLY A 44 -2.48 -9.05 11.85
N LYS A 45 -3.12 -9.66 12.83
CA LYS A 45 -4.32 -10.44 12.61
C LYS A 45 -5.53 -9.71 13.14
N THR A 46 -6.64 -9.82 12.40
CA THR A 46 -7.94 -9.33 12.86
C THR A 46 -8.52 -10.27 13.91
N GLY A 47 -9.65 -9.87 14.52
CA GLY A 47 -10.29 -10.67 15.55
C GLY A 47 -10.70 -12.07 15.12
N ASP A 48 -10.92 -12.28 13.82
CA ASP A 48 -11.24 -13.59 13.24
C ASP A 48 -9.98 -14.37 12.79
N GLY A 49 -8.79 -13.87 13.13
CA GLY A 49 -7.52 -14.55 12.83
C GLY A 49 -6.97 -14.31 11.44
N ALA A 50 -7.57 -13.45 10.65
CA ALA A 50 -7.07 -13.17 9.30
C ALA A 50 -5.86 -12.24 9.34
N SER A 51 -4.80 -12.57 8.58
CA SER A 51 -3.63 -11.71 8.41
C SER A 51 -3.95 -10.61 7.42
N VAL A 52 -3.58 -9.36 7.72
CA VAL A 52 -3.86 -8.21 6.85
C VAL A 52 -2.56 -7.56 6.42
N VAL A 53 -2.42 -7.34 5.11
CA VAL A 53 -1.27 -6.67 4.49
C VAL A 53 -1.82 -5.58 3.57
N THR A 54 -1.17 -4.41 3.57
CA THR A 54 -1.48 -3.36 2.61
C THR A 54 -0.27 -3.06 1.73
N LEU A 55 -0.53 -2.77 0.46
CA LEU A 55 0.48 -2.48 -0.55
C LEU A 55 0.30 -1.04 -1.04
N TYR A 56 1.41 -0.31 -1.08
CA TYR A 56 1.49 1.08 -1.54
C TYR A 56 2.48 1.12 -2.68
N THR A 57 2.11 1.75 -3.80
CA THR A 57 2.89 1.66 -5.03
C THR A 57 3.15 3.02 -5.67
N HIS A 58 4.02 3.01 -6.68
CA HIS A 58 4.33 4.16 -7.53
C HIS A 58 4.90 5.35 -6.77
N PHE A 59 5.58 5.10 -5.64
CA PHE A 59 6.23 6.18 -4.90
C PHE A 59 7.24 6.91 -5.78
N ARG A 60 7.36 8.22 -5.58
CA ARG A 60 8.31 9.07 -6.30
C ARG A 60 9.76 8.65 -6.03
N ALA A 61 10.04 8.17 -4.84
CA ALA A 61 11.35 7.72 -4.39
C ALA A 61 11.17 6.50 -3.49
N PRO A 62 12.25 5.76 -3.18
CA PRO A 62 12.13 4.65 -2.23
C PRO A 62 11.51 5.10 -0.91
N SER A 63 10.67 4.24 -0.33
CA SER A 63 10.11 4.50 0.99
C SER A 63 11.24 4.69 2.01
N PRO A 64 11.11 5.61 2.97
CA PRO A 64 12.11 5.78 4.02
C PRO A 64 12.11 4.61 5.02
N LEU A 65 11.15 3.70 4.94
CA LEU A 65 11.05 2.59 5.89
C LEU A 65 11.97 1.44 5.48
N ALA A 66 12.68 0.91 6.46
CA ALA A 66 13.40 -0.36 6.30
C ALA A 66 12.51 -1.51 6.78
N VAL A 67 12.72 -2.71 6.22
CA VAL A 67 12.02 -3.92 6.65
C VAL A 67 12.18 -4.09 8.15
N GLY A 68 11.09 -4.35 8.84
CA GLY A 68 11.07 -4.52 10.29
C GLY A 68 10.74 -3.26 11.08
N MET A 69 10.74 -2.08 10.44
CA MET A 69 10.35 -0.85 11.14
C MET A 69 8.85 -0.83 11.39
N THR A 70 8.47 -0.35 12.58
CA THR A 70 7.06 -0.22 12.95
C THR A 70 6.54 1.16 12.57
N VAL A 71 5.24 1.22 12.26
CA VAL A 71 4.55 2.47 11.97
C VAL A 71 3.23 2.52 12.74
N LYS A 72 2.72 3.72 12.93
CA LYS A 72 1.38 3.96 13.46
C LYS A 72 0.46 4.39 12.33
N ALA A 73 -0.83 4.15 12.50
CA ALA A 73 -1.84 4.67 11.56
C ALA A 73 -1.61 6.16 11.33
N GLY A 74 -1.59 6.55 10.06
CA GLY A 74 -1.39 7.94 9.68
C GLY A 74 0.07 8.39 9.53
N ASP A 75 1.05 7.56 9.91
CA ASP A 75 2.46 7.90 9.70
C ASP A 75 2.76 8.00 8.20
N GLU A 76 3.62 8.95 7.84
CA GLU A 76 4.06 9.08 6.45
C GLU A 76 4.97 7.91 6.10
N VAL A 77 4.66 7.22 4.99
CA VAL A 77 5.41 6.03 4.57
C VAL A 77 6.07 6.19 3.20
N GLY A 78 5.77 7.27 2.49
CA GLY A 78 6.36 7.56 1.19
C GLY A 78 5.72 8.79 0.58
N LEU A 79 6.18 9.12 -0.63
CA LEU A 79 5.65 10.25 -1.39
C LEU A 79 5.06 9.73 -2.70
N ALA A 80 3.84 10.15 -3.01
CA ALA A 80 3.17 9.76 -4.23
C ALA A 80 3.98 10.16 -5.47
N GLY A 81 3.91 9.34 -6.50
CA GLY A 81 4.62 9.60 -7.74
C GLY A 81 4.02 8.82 -8.88
N THR A 82 4.84 8.52 -9.88
CA THR A 82 4.41 7.84 -11.09
C THR A 82 5.46 6.83 -11.56
N THR A 83 6.23 6.26 -10.62
CA THR A 83 7.25 5.26 -10.96
C THR A 83 6.59 3.92 -11.30
N GLY A 84 7.34 3.09 -12.05
CA GLY A 84 6.80 1.83 -12.55
C GLY A 84 5.88 2.06 -13.73
N VAL A 85 4.94 1.13 -13.96
CA VAL A 85 3.95 1.25 -15.03
C VAL A 85 2.82 2.14 -14.55
N SER A 86 2.85 3.40 -14.95
CA SER A 86 1.88 4.39 -14.53
C SER A 86 1.72 5.45 -15.61
N THR A 87 0.48 5.89 -15.83
CA THR A 87 0.16 6.92 -16.82
C THR A 87 0.08 8.31 -16.23
N GLY A 88 0.26 8.45 -14.94
CA GLY A 88 0.25 9.74 -14.25
C GLY A 88 0.33 9.54 -12.74
N PRO A 89 0.56 10.63 -11.99
CA PRO A 89 0.70 10.51 -10.54
C PRO A 89 -0.56 9.96 -9.89
N HIS A 90 -0.39 8.87 -9.14
CA HIS A 90 -1.48 8.25 -8.39
C HIS A 90 -0.90 7.29 -7.37
N LEU A 91 -1.69 6.93 -6.39
CA LEU A 91 -1.41 5.84 -5.47
C LEU A 91 -2.28 4.66 -5.86
N HIS A 92 -1.67 3.53 -6.20
CA HIS A 92 -2.40 2.27 -6.34
C HIS A 92 -2.24 1.53 -5.02
N PHE A 93 -3.37 1.28 -4.35
CA PHE A 93 -3.41 0.71 -3.01
C PHE A 93 -4.13 -0.62 -3.05
N GLU A 94 -3.54 -1.65 -2.43
CA GLU A 94 -4.15 -2.98 -2.31
C GLU A 94 -4.22 -3.38 -0.85
N LEU A 95 -5.30 -4.07 -0.49
CA LEU A 95 -5.44 -4.71 0.80
C LEU A 95 -5.56 -6.21 0.60
N TRP A 96 -4.71 -6.96 1.28
CA TRP A 96 -4.66 -8.41 1.19
C TRP A 96 -5.03 -9.01 2.54
N ARG A 97 -5.99 -9.91 2.54
CA ARG A 97 -6.49 -10.57 3.74
C ARG A 97 -6.29 -12.07 3.57
N ASN A 98 -5.48 -12.69 4.45
CA ASN A 98 -5.11 -14.11 4.35
C ASN A 98 -4.55 -14.48 2.98
N GLY A 99 -3.75 -13.58 2.39
CA GLY A 99 -3.14 -13.83 1.09
C GLY A 99 -4.08 -13.67 -0.10
N GLU A 100 -5.29 -13.18 0.11
CA GLU A 100 -6.25 -12.89 -0.97
C GLU A 100 -6.48 -11.40 -1.06
N GLU A 101 -6.39 -10.85 -2.27
CA GLU A 101 -6.67 -9.44 -2.49
C GLU A 101 -8.15 -9.16 -2.22
N THR A 102 -8.41 -8.11 -1.43
CA THR A 102 -9.73 -7.75 -0.97
C THR A 102 -10.03 -6.33 -1.40
N ASP A 103 -11.29 -6.01 -1.68
CA ASP A 103 -11.71 -4.64 -1.98
C ASP A 103 -11.44 -3.77 -0.73
N PRO A 104 -10.50 -2.79 -0.81
CA PRO A 104 -10.19 -1.95 0.35
C PRO A 104 -11.39 -1.14 0.82
N MET A 105 -12.24 -0.71 -0.09
CA MET A 105 -13.41 0.10 0.26
C MET A 105 -14.41 -0.72 1.04
N GLU A 106 -14.62 -1.98 0.67
CA GLU A 106 -15.51 -2.88 1.38
C GLU A 106 -14.94 -3.22 2.77
N ALA A 107 -13.64 -3.50 2.83
CA ALA A 107 -12.99 -3.83 4.09
C ALA A 107 -13.04 -2.66 5.09
N LEU A 108 -12.87 -1.43 4.60
CA LEU A 108 -12.91 -0.24 5.44
C LEU A 108 -14.33 0.12 5.89
N ALA A 109 -15.34 -0.35 5.17
CA ALA A 109 -16.74 -0.09 5.50
C ALA A 109 -17.30 -1.05 6.56
N SER A 110 -16.61 -2.15 6.80
CA SER A 110 -17.10 -3.19 7.73
C SER A 110 -16.66 -2.97 9.18
#